data_9826e758ba79f8bfa51f1287fd207363
#
_entry.id   9826e758ba79f8bfa51f1287fd207363
#
_cell.length_a   1.000
_cell.length_b   1.000
_cell.length_c   1.000
_cell.angle_alpha   90.00
_cell.angle_beta   90.00
_cell.angle_gamma   90.00
#
_symmetry.space_group_name_H-M   'P 1'
#
loop_
_entity.id
_entity.type
_entity.pdbx_description
1 polymer ?
#
loop_
_entity_poly.entity_id
_entity_poly.type
_entity_poly.pdbx_seq_one_letter_code
_entity_poly.pdbx_strand_id
1 'polypeptide(L)'
;METREKIVIIGGGFAGLQLAKKLNNKNKKIIIIDKVNHHMFQPLFYQVASGRIEPSNISFPFRKIFQNSRNIRYRMTEVLKILPEENKIITSTDATEFSYDKLVIATGCKTNFFGNDKMEALTFGMKNTQEAIAIRNHVLLTFEKLIIERKRSDDGNWNIVIVGSGPTGVELAGAFAEMKKDILPRDYPHMNFDDLKIILISSTEKPLSVMSPESQKMSEKYLKELGVHFMSDEFVTGYDGDKVMMKSGKEIPSNNVIWAAGVTGNVIAGLNPEIMVRNRYKTDRFSKVLGYKNIFAIGDISYMETPKYPQGHPQVANVAINQGKNLAKNLLKKSEKDWVEYEYEDRGSMATIGKHKAVVDLPKFRFQGTFAWYFWMFLHLMLILSVRNKLAIFFNWMWSYFNKDSSLRLIIIPNKKNRTEQ
;
A
#
# COMPACT_ATOMS: atom_id res chain seq x y z
N MET A 1 0.55 20.44 38.48
CA MET A 1 1.11 20.07 37.15
C MET A 1 -0.04 20.11 36.17
N GLU A 2 -0.02 21.01 35.21
CA GLU A 2 -1.00 20.97 34.12
C GLU A 2 -0.96 19.62 33.43
N THR A 3 -2.03 18.88 33.43
CA THR A 3 -2.15 17.58 32.77
C THR A 3 -2.14 17.82 31.26
N ARG A 4 -1.05 17.43 30.59
CA ARG A 4 -0.93 17.56 29.14
C ARG A 4 -2.02 16.75 28.44
N GLU A 5 -2.72 17.37 27.50
CA GLU A 5 -3.72 16.71 26.67
C GLU A 5 -3.14 15.44 26.00
N LYS A 6 -3.82 14.33 26.17
CA LYS A 6 -3.43 13.01 25.71
C LYS A 6 -4.11 12.68 24.38
N ILE A 7 -3.31 12.54 23.33
CA ILE A 7 -3.77 12.20 22.00
C ILE A 7 -3.32 10.78 21.68
N VAL A 8 -4.27 9.90 21.38
CA VAL A 8 -4.01 8.55 20.91
C VAL A 8 -4.18 8.53 19.39
N ILE A 9 -3.17 8.02 18.67
CA ILE A 9 -3.15 7.88 17.20
C ILE A 9 -3.12 6.39 16.89
N ILE A 10 -4.17 5.88 16.24
CA ILE A 10 -4.25 4.49 15.79
C ILE A 10 -3.78 4.41 14.33
N GLY A 11 -2.64 3.77 14.12
CA GLY A 11 -2.00 3.63 12.82
C GLY A 11 -0.84 4.61 12.60
N GLY A 12 0.33 4.07 12.27
CA GLY A 12 1.56 4.78 11.95
C GLY A 12 1.86 4.87 10.46
N GLY A 13 0.82 4.77 9.60
CA GLY A 13 0.91 5.00 8.16
C GLY A 13 1.26 6.44 7.80
N PHE A 14 1.06 6.83 6.55
CA PHE A 14 1.42 8.19 6.08
C PHE A 14 0.75 9.30 6.88
N ALA A 15 -0.55 9.17 7.19
CA ALA A 15 -1.30 10.19 7.93
C ALA A 15 -0.87 10.26 9.39
N GLY A 16 -0.92 9.13 10.12
CA GLY A 16 -0.61 9.09 11.55
C GLY A 16 0.83 9.44 11.85
N LEU A 17 1.79 8.95 11.05
CA LEU A 17 3.20 9.33 11.18
C LEU A 17 3.40 10.83 10.98
N GLN A 18 2.78 11.42 9.95
CA GLN A 18 2.94 12.83 9.66
C GLN A 18 2.33 13.71 10.75
N LEU A 19 1.18 13.33 11.28
CA LEU A 19 0.57 13.97 12.45
C LEU A 19 1.51 13.91 13.65
N ALA A 20 1.99 12.72 14.01
CA ALA A 20 2.88 12.53 15.15
C ALA A 20 4.18 13.33 15.02
N LYS A 21 4.81 13.35 13.83
CA LYS A 21 6.02 14.14 13.57
C LYS A 21 5.79 15.64 13.78
N LYS A 22 4.64 16.18 13.39
CA LYS A 22 4.29 17.59 13.58
C LYS A 22 3.97 17.94 15.03
N LEU A 23 3.47 16.98 15.81
CA LEU A 23 3.20 17.14 17.26
C LEU A 23 4.42 16.78 18.13
N ASN A 24 5.54 16.35 17.53
CA ASN A 24 6.75 16.01 18.27
C ASN A 24 7.31 17.20 19.04
N ASN A 25 7.68 16.96 20.29
CA ASN A 25 8.20 17.96 21.25
C ASN A 25 7.26 19.16 21.50
N LYS A 26 5.95 19.01 21.23
CA LYS A 26 4.92 19.97 21.61
C LYS A 26 4.34 19.65 22.98
N ASN A 27 3.59 20.58 23.59
CA ASN A 27 2.98 20.40 24.91
C ASN A 27 1.72 19.48 24.84
N LYS A 28 1.90 18.25 24.35
CA LYS A 28 0.89 17.20 24.22
C LYS A 28 1.52 15.87 24.61
N LYS A 29 0.74 14.90 25.10
CA LYS A 29 1.16 13.52 25.33
C LYS A 29 0.62 12.66 24.17
N ILE A 30 1.49 12.10 23.38
CA ILE A 30 1.12 11.34 22.18
C ILE A 30 1.39 9.85 22.40
N ILE A 31 0.40 9.02 22.08
CA ILE A 31 0.55 7.56 22.03
C ILE A 31 0.21 7.12 20.62
N ILE A 32 1.19 6.52 19.92
CA ILE A 32 0.98 5.87 18.63
C ILE A 32 0.78 4.38 18.89
N ILE A 33 -0.30 3.83 18.37
CA ILE A 33 -0.61 2.40 18.44
C ILE A 33 -0.66 1.86 17.01
N ASP A 34 0.12 0.81 16.73
CA ASP A 34 0.11 0.12 15.45
C ASP A 34 0.38 -1.37 15.67
N LYS A 35 -0.22 -2.22 14.86
CA LYS A 35 -0.01 -3.68 14.89
C LYS A 35 1.37 -4.13 14.43
N VAL A 36 2.11 -3.27 13.70
CA VAL A 36 3.48 -3.50 13.27
C VAL A 36 4.42 -2.44 13.84
N ASN A 37 5.68 -2.78 14.08
CA ASN A 37 6.65 -1.91 14.75
C ASN A 37 7.31 -0.87 13.84
N HIS A 38 6.86 -0.74 12.58
CA HIS A 38 7.52 0.10 11.57
C HIS A 38 6.53 0.79 10.64
N HIS A 39 6.92 1.96 10.18
CA HIS A 39 6.28 2.64 9.05
C HIS A 39 6.72 1.98 7.74
N MET A 40 5.82 1.84 6.79
CA MET A 40 6.05 1.21 5.49
C MET A 40 5.86 2.23 4.36
N PHE A 41 6.82 2.26 3.43
CA PHE A 41 6.73 3.09 2.23
C PHE A 41 6.06 2.31 1.09
N GLN A 42 4.74 2.30 1.09
CA GLN A 42 3.89 1.48 0.22
C GLN A 42 4.18 1.61 -1.30
N PRO A 43 4.52 2.80 -1.85
CA PRO A 43 4.75 2.94 -3.29
C PRO A 43 5.85 2.04 -3.86
N LEU A 44 6.69 1.43 -3.03
CA LEU A 44 7.76 0.53 -3.47
C LEU A 44 7.52 -0.95 -3.12
N PHE A 45 6.32 -1.33 -2.69
CA PHE A 45 6.01 -2.74 -2.40
C PHE A 45 6.18 -3.65 -3.62
N TYR A 46 5.84 -3.19 -4.82
CA TYR A 46 6.02 -3.97 -6.03
C TYR A 46 7.48 -4.33 -6.30
N GLN A 47 8.43 -3.48 -5.87
CA GLN A 47 9.86 -3.79 -5.97
C GLN A 47 10.32 -4.82 -4.94
N VAL A 48 9.70 -4.86 -3.75
CA VAL A 48 9.91 -5.93 -2.78
C VAL A 48 9.33 -7.25 -3.30
N ALA A 49 8.09 -7.22 -3.82
CA ALA A 49 7.40 -8.38 -4.36
C ALA A 49 8.13 -9.00 -5.56
N SER A 50 8.86 -8.20 -6.36
CA SER A 50 9.67 -8.66 -7.48
C SER A 50 11.16 -8.88 -7.14
N GLY A 51 11.55 -8.83 -5.86
CA GLY A 51 12.94 -9.07 -5.43
C GLY A 51 13.94 -8.01 -5.87
N ARG A 52 13.51 -6.75 -6.11
CA ARG A 52 14.40 -5.65 -6.57
C ARG A 52 15.00 -4.85 -5.44
N ILE A 53 14.28 -4.71 -4.32
CA ILE A 53 14.76 -3.98 -3.13
C ILE A 53 14.48 -4.80 -1.87
N GLU A 54 15.31 -4.59 -0.86
CA GLU A 54 15.12 -5.20 0.45
C GLU A 54 13.94 -4.55 1.19
N PRO A 55 13.09 -5.36 1.88
CA PRO A 55 12.00 -4.83 2.69
C PRO A 55 12.47 -3.81 3.74
N SER A 56 13.67 -3.99 4.28
CA SER A 56 14.28 -3.10 5.27
C SER A 56 14.56 -1.70 4.74
N ASN A 57 14.73 -1.55 3.42
CA ASN A 57 15.01 -0.25 2.80
C ASN A 57 13.76 0.65 2.73
N ILE A 58 12.57 0.07 2.81
CA ILE A 58 11.28 0.79 2.77
C ILE A 58 10.49 0.70 4.08
N SER A 59 11.09 0.11 5.11
CA SER A 59 10.49 -0.06 6.44
C SER A 59 11.29 0.69 7.50
N PHE A 60 10.59 1.49 8.34
CA PHE A 60 11.24 2.40 9.28
C PHE A 60 10.71 2.17 10.70
N PRO A 61 11.48 1.57 11.64
CA PRO A 61 11.01 1.29 12.98
C PRO A 61 10.56 2.56 13.73
N PHE A 62 9.34 2.57 14.28
CA PHE A 62 8.80 3.73 15.00
C PHE A 62 9.67 4.14 16.18
N ARG A 63 10.25 3.19 16.91
CA ARG A 63 11.15 3.50 18.03
C ARG A 63 12.40 4.24 17.57
N LYS A 64 12.89 3.97 16.34
CA LYS A 64 14.01 4.71 15.75
C LYS A 64 13.58 6.10 15.27
N ILE A 65 12.39 6.23 14.66
CA ILE A 65 11.87 7.53 14.21
C ILE A 65 11.70 8.49 15.39
N PHE A 66 11.21 7.99 16.53
CA PHE A 66 10.89 8.80 17.70
C PHE A 66 11.84 8.61 18.89
N GLN A 67 13.06 8.08 18.69
CA GLN A 67 14.03 7.79 19.76
C GLN A 67 14.36 9.02 20.63
N ASN A 68 14.39 10.21 20.03
CA ASN A 68 14.71 11.48 20.70
C ASN A 68 13.44 12.29 21.06
N SER A 69 12.26 11.69 20.96
CA SER A 69 11.00 12.37 21.30
C SER A 69 10.77 12.36 22.81
N ARG A 70 10.42 13.52 23.38
CA ARG A 70 10.09 13.65 24.80
C ARG A 70 8.61 13.40 25.12
N ASN A 71 7.74 13.49 24.12
CA ASN A 71 6.29 13.46 24.29
C ASN A 71 5.56 12.35 23.53
N ILE A 72 6.27 11.55 22.71
CA ILE A 72 5.69 10.46 21.91
C ILE A 72 6.06 9.12 22.53
N ARG A 73 5.06 8.26 22.71
CA ARG A 73 5.20 6.85 23.10
C ARG A 73 4.61 5.97 22.01
N TYR A 74 5.31 4.91 21.64
CA TYR A 74 4.84 3.91 20.69
C TYR A 74 4.42 2.63 21.42
N ARG A 75 3.31 2.00 20.98
CA ARG A 75 2.81 0.71 21.44
C ARG A 75 2.53 -0.18 20.24
N MET A 76 3.09 -1.37 20.25
CA MET A 76 2.84 -2.40 19.25
C MET A 76 1.72 -3.30 19.75
N THR A 77 0.51 -3.05 19.27
CA THR A 77 -0.69 -3.83 19.55
C THR A 77 -1.77 -3.46 18.54
N GLU A 78 -2.75 -4.32 18.35
CA GLU A 78 -3.92 -4.04 17.50
C GLU A 78 -5.05 -3.45 18.35
N VAL A 79 -5.72 -2.43 17.83
CA VAL A 79 -6.92 -1.87 18.45
C VAL A 79 -8.13 -2.64 17.94
N LEU A 80 -8.86 -3.28 18.85
CA LEU A 80 -10.02 -4.11 18.55
C LEU A 80 -11.32 -3.32 18.58
N LYS A 81 -11.44 -2.38 19.56
CA LYS A 81 -12.70 -1.65 19.80
C LYS A 81 -12.43 -0.25 20.35
N ILE A 82 -13.28 0.69 19.96
CA ILE A 82 -13.35 2.04 20.52
C ILE A 82 -14.56 2.10 21.44
N LEU A 83 -14.40 2.67 22.63
CA LEU A 83 -15.44 2.95 23.61
C LEU A 83 -15.59 4.48 23.72
N PRO A 84 -16.38 5.12 22.85
CA PRO A 84 -16.41 6.57 22.72
C PRO A 84 -16.95 7.25 23.98
N GLU A 85 -17.95 6.69 24.65
CA GLU A 85 -18.55 7.25 25.87
C GLU A 85 -17.59 7.26 27.08
N GLU A 86 -16.63 6.31 27.09
CA GLU A 86 -15.61 6.20 28.14
C GLU A 86 -14.30 6.91 27.76
N ASN A 87 -14.18 7.41 26.53
CA ASN A 87 -12.93 7.90 25.95
C ASN A 87 -11.77 6.88 26.06
N LYS A 88 -12.06 5.61 25.73
CA LYS A 88 -11.11 4.51 25.80
C LYS A 88 -11.09 3.71 24.50
N ILE A 89 -10.00 2.99 24.31
CA ILE A 89 -9.85 1.93 23.29
C ILE A 89 -9.41 0.63 23.96
N ILE A 90 -9.83 -0.50 23.38
CA ILE A 90 -9.43 -1.86 23.80
C ILE A 90 -8.48 -2.41 22.76
N THR A 91 -7.39 -3.03 23.21
CA THR A 91 -6.36 -3.63 22.34
C THR A 91 -6.29 -5.17 22.50
N SER A 92 -5.65 -5.83 21.54
CA SER A 92 -5.49 -7.29 21.50
C SER A 92 -4.57 -7.84 22.58
N THR A 93 -3.69 -7.02 23.16
CA THR A 93 -2.76 -7.46 24.20
C THR A 93 -3.46 -7.42 25.56
N ASP A 94 -3.89 -8.57 26.06
CA ASP A 94 -4.56 -8.79 27.35
C ASP A 94 -5.73 -7.80 27.61
N ALA A 95 -6.47 -7.46 26.58
CA ALA A 95 -7.54 -6.45 26.58
C ALA A 95 -7.12 -5.11 27.22
N THR A 96 -5.81 -4.74 27.10
CA THR A 96 -5.30 -3.50 27.70
C THR A 96 -6.06 -2.29 27.16
N GLU A 97 -6.51 -1.45 28.07
CA GLU A 97 -7.22 -0.21 27.76
C GLU A 97 -6.28 0.99 27.70
N PHE A 98 -6.55 1.89 26.77
CA PHE A 98 -5.91 3.21 26.71
C PHE A 98 -6.97 4.29 26.69
N SER A 99 -6.94 5.17 27.69
CA SER A 99 -7.77 6.38 27.70
C SER A 99 -7.18 7.46 26.81
N TYR A 100 -8.02 8.37 26.31
CA TYR A 100 -7.61 9.51 25.50
C TYR A 100 -8.45 10.76 25.81
N ASP A 101 -7.86 11.94 25.61
CA ASP A 101 -8.60 13.19 25.51
C ASP A 101 -9.03 13.41 24.05
N LYS A 102 -8.17 13.04 23.09
CA LYS A 102 -8.47 13.01 21.66
C LYS A 102 -8.00 11.71 21.03
N LEU A 103 -8.83 11.13 20.16
CA LEU A 103 -8.52 9.94 19.39
C LEU A 103 -8.40 10.29 17.92
N VAL A 104 -7.33 9.80 17.26
CA VAL A 104 -7.15 9.95 15.81
C VAL A 104 -7.04 8.56 15.17
N ILE A 105 -8.00 8.22 14.33
CA ILE A 105 -8.04 6.99 13.56
C ILE A 105 -7.29 7.25 12.24
N ALA A 106 -6.15 6.56 12.06
CA ALA A 106 -5.29 6.65 10.88
C ALA A 106 -4.92 5.25 10.36
N THR A 107 -5.87 4.31 10.45
CA THR A 107 -5.71 2.88 10.15
C THR A 107 -5.51 2.57 8.67
N GLY A 108 -5.75 3.56 7.79
CA GLY A 108 -5.57 3.41 6.36
C GLY A 108 -6.58 2.45 5.72
N CYS A 109 -6.12 1.69 4.72
CA CYS A 109 -6.93 0.75 3.96
C CYS A 109 -6.28 -0.62 3.86
N LYS A 110 -7.09 -1.63 3.55
CA LYS A 110 -6.69 -3.00 3.17
C LYS A 110 -7.15 -3.32 1.75
N THR A 111 -6.67 -4.43 1.21
CA THR A 111 -7.16 -4.95 -0.07
C THR A 111 -8.66 -5.22 0.02
N ASN A 112 -9.39 -4.84 -1.04
CA ASN A 112 -10.82 -5.08 -1.13
C ASN A 112 -11.07 -6.32 -2.00
N PHE A 113 -11.57 -7.37 -1.39
CA PHE A 113 -11.99 -8.60 -2.08
C PHE A 113 -13.50 -8.63 -2.38
N PHE A 114 -14.18 -7.49 -2.20
CA PHE A 114 -15.61 -7.31 -2.49
C PHE A 114 -16.52 -8.34 -1.80
N GLY A 115 -16.16 -8.78 -0.60
CA GLY A 115 -16.91 -9.77 0.18
C GLY A 115 -16.70 -11.22 -0.28
N ASN A 116 -15.71 -11.49 -1.10
CA ASN A 116 -15.38 -12.85 -1.53
C ASN A 116 -14.27 -13.43 -0.65
N ASP A 117 -14.66 -14.13 0.41
CA ASP A 117 -13.75 -14.74 1.39
C ASP A 117 -12.81 -15.78 0.75
N LYS A 118 -13.28 -16.49 -0.29
CA LYS A 118 -12.45 -17.46 -1.02
C LYS A 118 -11.32 -16.77 -1.77
N MET A 119 -11.61 -15.63 -2.40
CA MET A 119 -10.58 -14.81 -3.05
C MET A 119 -9.58 -14.26 -2.04
N GLU A 120 -10.05 -13.81 -0.87
CA GLU A 120 -9.19 -13.34 0.22
C GLU A 120 -8.27 -14.45 0.73
N ALA A 121 -8.77 -15.67 0.87
CA ALA A 121 -7.99 -16.81 1.37
C ALA A 121 -6.98 -17.35 0.35
N LEU A 122 -7.27 -17.28 -0.95
CA LEU A 122 -6.49 -17.95 -2.00
C LEU A 122 -5.58 -17.02 -2.81
N THR A 123 -5.74 -15.69 -2.71
CA THR A 123 -4.95 -14.73 -3.49
C THR A 123 -4.12 -13.82 -2.60
N PHE A 124 -3.17 -13.11 -3.18
CA PHE A 124 -2.29 -12.19 -2.46
C PHE A 124 -2.75 -10.74 -2.64
N GLY A 125 -3.03 -10.04 -1.53
CA GLY A 125 -3.04 -8.58 -1.52
C GLY A 125 -1.63 -8.00 -1.52
N MET A 126 -1.50 -6.65 -1.67
CA MET A 126 -0.20 -5.97 -1.56
C MET A 126 -0.36 -4.62 -0.84
N LYS A 127 -0.70 -4.65 0.46
CA LYS A 127 -0.91 -3.46 1.30
C LYS A 127 0.05 -3.32 2.47
N ASN A 128 0.90 -4.31 2.69
CA ASN A 128 1.93 -4.30 3.72
C ASN A 128 3.20 -5.03 3.26
N THR A 129 4.27 -4.88 4.03
CA THR A 129 5.58 -5.48 3.72
C THR A 129 5.53 -7.02 3.75
N GLN A 130 4.73 -7.60 4.65
CA GLN A 130 4.60 -9.05 4.77
C GLN A 130 3.93 -9.65 3.52
N GLU A 131 2.88 -9.01 3.01
CA GLU A 131 2.22 -9.43 1.76
C GLU A 131 3.17 -9.33 0.57
N ALA A 132 3.95 -8.25 0.46
CA ALA A 132 4.94 -8.12 -0.62
C ALA A 132 6.03 -9.21 -0.55
N ILE A 133 6.50 -9.57 0.64
CA ILE A 133 7.44 -10.69 0.86
C ILE A 133 6.76 -12.03 0.54
N ALA A 134 5.50 -12.21 0.94
CA ALA A 134 4.74 -13.43 0.66
C ALA A 134 4.57 -13.67 -0.84
N ILE A 135 4.26 -12.62 -1.62
CA ILE A 135 4.21 -12.68 -3.08
C ILE A 135 5.57 -13.11 -3.64
N ARG A 136 6.66 -12.47 -3.23
CA ARG A 136 8.01 -12.83 -3.67
C ARG A 136 8.33 -14.29 -3.40
N ASN A 137 8.14 -14.71 -2.16
CA ASN A 137 8.44 -16.08 -1.74
C ASN A 137 7.59 -17.10 -2.51
N HIS A 138 6.30 -16.82 -2.68
CA HIS A 138 5.37 -17.73 -3.36
C HIS A 138 5.72 -17.91 -4.84
N VAL A 139 5.99 -16.82 -5.55
CA VAL A 139 6.37 -16.86 -6.96
C VAL A 139 7.69 -17.63 -7.16
N LEU A 140 8.70 -17.38 -6.32
CA LEU A 140 9.97 -18.12 -6.39
C LEU A 140 9.79 -19.60 -6.05
N LEU A 141 9.00 -19.93 -5.01
CA LEU A 141 8.70 -21.32 -4.65
C LEU A 141 7.96 -22.07 -5.76
N THR A 142 7.11 -21.39 -6.53
CA THR A 142 6.44 -21.99 -7.68
C THR A 142 7.48 -22.47 -8.71
N PHE A 143 8.51 -21.68 -8.99
CA PHE A 143 9.59 -22.07 -9.92
C PHE A 143 10.43 -23.22 -9.34
N GLU A 144 10.82 -23.16 -8.08
CA GLU A 144 11.57 -24.25 -7.42
C GLU A 144 10.79 -25.58 -7.46
N LYS A 145 9.49 -25.52 -7.21
CA LYS A 145 8.62 -26.70 -7.25
C LYS A 145 8.56 -27.34 -8.64
N LEU A 146 8.45 -26.53 -9.70
CA LEU A 146 8.41 -27.01 -11.08
C LEU A 146 9.70 -27.74 -11.46
N ILE A 147 10.87 -27.24 -11.00
CA ILE A 147 12.16 -27.89 -11.23
C ILE A 147 12.20 -29.27 -10.55
N ILE A 148 11.80 -29.36 -9.30
CA ILE A 148 11.81 -30.61 -8.53
C ILE A 148 10.86 -31.64 -9.13
N GLU A 149 9.65 -31.22 -9.51
CA GLU A 149 8.62 -32.10 -10.06
C GLU A 149 8.87 -32.47 -11.51
N ARG A 150 9.87 -31.87 -12.17
CA ARG A 150 10.16 -32.05 -13.60
C ARG A 150 8.91 -31.90 -14.49
N LYS A 151 7.94 -31.13 -14.02
CA LYS A 151 6.71 -30.86 -14.76
C LYS A 151 7.01 -29.96 -15.95
N ARG A 152 6.40 -30.26 -17.09
CA ARG A 152 6.37 -29.34 -18.21
C ARG A 152 5.54 -28.12 -17.84
N SER A 153 5.94 -26.98 -18.34
CA SER A 153 5.26 -25.69 -18.15
C SER A 153 3.94 -25.56 -18.93
N ASP A 154 3.53 -26.60 -19.63
CA ASP A 154 2.42 -26.59 -20.59
C ASP A 154 1.05 -26.32 -19.93
N ASP A 155 0.92 -26.59 -18.63
CA ASP A 155 -0.36 -26.46 -17.90
C ASP A 155 -0.70 -25.01 -17.52
N GLY A 156 0.21 -24.05 -17.75
CA GLY A 156 0.02 -22.63 -17.40
C GLY A 156 -0.04 -22.32 -15.90
N ASN A 157 0.15 -23.29 -15.03
CA ASN A 157 0.05 -23.13 -13.57
C ASN A 157 1.07 -22.16 -12.97
N TRP A 158 2.16 -21.87 -13.66
CA TRP A 158 3.19 -20.91 -13.27
C TRP A 158 2.92 -19.47 -13.74
N ASN A 159 1.87 -19.24 -14.55
CA ASN A 159 1.48 -17.90 -14.94
C ASN A 159 1.35 -16.98 -13.72
N ILE A 160 1.71 -15.72 -13.89
CA ILE A 160 1.50 -14.69 -12.88
C ILE A 160 0.32 -13.84 -13.31
N VAL A 161 -0.80 -13.95 -12.59
CA VAL A 161 -2.03 -13.23 -12.88
C VAL A 161 -2.16 -12.08 -11.87
N ILE A 162 -2.30 -10.86 -12.38
CA ILE A 162 -2.49 -9.65 -11.60
C ILE A 162 -3.89 -9.10 -11.94
N VAL A 163 -4.75 -8.98 -10.95
CA VAL A 163 -6.12 -8.49 -11.09
C VAL A 163 -6.20 -7.04 -10.64
N GLY A 164 -6.52 -6.15 -11.59
CA GLY A 164 -6.60 -4.70 -11.38
C GLY A 164 -5.45 -3.93 -12.04
N SER A 165 -5.79 -3.02 -12.96
CA SER A 165 -4.86 -2.25 -13.79
C SER A 165 -4.63 -0.81 -13.28
N GLY A 166 -4.84 -0.56 -12.00
CA GLY A 166 -4.39 0.67 -11.34
C GLY A 166 -2.86 0.73 -11.22
N PRO A 167 -2.28 1.80 -10.63
CA PRO A 167 -0.82 1.97 -10.51
C PRO A 167 -0.12 0.73 -9.93
N THR A 168 -0.64 0.17 -8.85
CA THR A 168 -0.08 -1.03 -8.20
C THR A 168 0.03 -2.23 -9.15
N GLY A 169 -1.05 -2.52 -9.89
CA GLY A 169 -1.06 -3.68 -10.81
C GLY A 169 -0.16 -3.47 -12.02
N VAL A 170 -0.15 -2.26 -12.59
CA VAL A 170 0.70 -1.91 -13.73
C VAL A 170 2.19 -1.97 -13.37
N GLU A 171 2.57 -1.39 -12.22
CA GLU A 171 3.94 -1.42 -11.70
C GLU A 171 4.41 -2.85 -11.42
N LEU A 172 3.54 -3.66 -10.82
CA LEU A 172 3.84 -5.06 -10.52
C LEU A 172 3.97 -5.91 -11.80
N ALA A 173 3.05 -5.74 -12.77
CA ALA A 173 3.11 -6.43 -14.06
C ALA A 173 4.40 -6.11 -14.81
N GLY A 174 4.78 -4.83 -14.87
CA GLY A 174 6.06 -4.40 -15.45
C GLY A 174 7.26 -5.02 -14.74
N ALA A 175 7.24 -5.07 -13.40
CA ALA A 175 8.32 -5.62 -12.61
C ALA A 175 8.50 -7.14 -12.80
N PHE A 176 7.41 -7.91 -12.87
CA PHE A 176 7.47 -9.35 -13.15
C PHE A 176 7.82 -9.65 -14.62
N ALA A 177 7.38 -8.83 -15.56
CA ALA A 177 7.78 -8.97 -16.94
C ALA A 177 9.30 -8.81 -17.14
N GLU A 178 9.91 -7.84 -16.44
CA GLU A 178 11.37 -7.71 -16.45
C GLU A 178 12.08 -8.82 -15.67
N MET A 179 11.50 -9.33 -14.59
CA MET A 179 12.02 -10.50 -13.89
C MET A 179 12.06 -11.72 -14.83
N LYS A 180 10.97 -11.97 -15.57
CA LYS A 180 10.90 -13.00 -16.60
C LYS A 180 12.00 -12.84 -17.65
N LYS A 181 12.20 -11.63 -18.15
CA LYS A 181 13.13 -11.34 -19.26
C LYS A 181 14.59 -11.37 -18.85
N ASP A 182 14.93 -10.71 -17.75
CA ASP A 182 16.33 -10.39 -17.41
C ASP A 182 16.92 -11.30 -16.32
N ILE A 183 16.08 -11.90 -15.47
CA ILE A 183 16.52 -12.58 -14.24
C ILE A 183 16.31 -14.09 -14.32
N LEU A 184 15.08 -14.54 -14.56
CA LEU A 184 14.76 -15.97 -14.52
C LEU A 184 15.62 -16.84 -15.44
N PRO A 185 15.97 -16.43 -16.71
CA PRO A 185 16.82 -17.22 -17.57
C PRO A 185 18.25 -17.39 -17.05
N ARG A 186 18.72 -16.50 -16.18
CA ARG A 186 20.05 -16.59 -15.55
C ARG A 186 20.05 -17.48 -14.33
N ASP A 187 18.99 -17.37 -13.52
CA ASP A 187 18.85 -18.17 -12.29
C ASP A 187 18.49 -19.62 -12.61
N TYR A 188 17.77 -19.84 -13.69
CA TYR A 188 17.25 -21.15 -14.11
C TYR A 188 17.59 -21.45 -15.59
N PRO A 189 18.89 -21.62 -15.93
CA PRO A 189 19.35 -21.71 -17.34
C PRO A 189 18.82 -22.92 -18.08
N HIS A 190 18.30 -23.94 -17.39
CA HIS A 190 17.73 -25.15 -17.98
C HIS A 190 16.20 -25.07 -18.17
N MET A 191 15.58 -23.96 -17.82
CA MET A 191 14.14 -23.76 -18.00
C MET A 191 13.86 -22.82 -19.18
N ASN A 192 12.80 -23.13 -19.92
CA ASN A 192 12.26 -22.20 -20.91
C ASN A 192 11.12 -21.39 -20.29
N PHE A 193 11.26 -20.08 -20.27
CA PHE A 193 10.27 -19.15 -19.73
C PHE A 193 9.36 -18.53 -20.81
N ASP A 194 9.45 -18.96 -22.09
CA ASP A 194 8.63 -18.38 -23.16
C ASP A 194 7.13 -18.57 -22.86
N ASP A 195 6.76 -19.73 -22.32
CA ASP A 195 5.39 -20.08 -21.96
C ASP A 195 4.88 -19.41 -20.67
N LEU A 196 5.78 -18.87 -19.84
CA LEU A 196 5.37 -18.09 -18.65
C LEU A 196 4.67 -16.79 -19.09
N LYS A 197 3.41 -16.64 -18.77
CA LYS A 197 2.65 -15.44 -19.09
C LYS A 197 2.53 -14.54 -17.84
N ILE A 198 2.83 -13.25 -18.03
CA ILE A 198 2.47 -12.20 -17.07
C ILE A 198 1.17 -11.59 -17.57
N ILE A 199 0.08 -11.79 -16.82
CA ILE A 199 -1.27 -11.45 -17.27
C ILE A 199 -1.81 -10.36 -16.34
N LEU A 200 -2.20 -9.22 -16.92
CA LEU A 200 -2.84 -8.12 -16.21
C LEU A 200 -4.30 -8.01 -16.63
N ILE A 201 -5.22 -8.31 -15.71
CA ILE A 201 -6.67 -8.28 -15.96
C ILE A 201 -7.25 -6.97 -15.47
N SER A 202 -8.08 -6.35 -16.29
CA SER A 202 -8.69 -5.04 -16.05
C SER A 202 -10.18 -5.06 -16.35
N SER A 203 -10.97 -4.47 -15.45
CA SER A 203 -12.39 -4.18 -15.70
C SER A 203 -12.62 -2.93 -16.54
N THR A 204 -11.55 -2.26 -16.98
CA THR A 204 -11.59 -1.07 -17.84
C THR A 204 -10.87 -1.35 -19.15
N GLU A 205 -11.26 -0.61 -20.20
CA GLU A 205 -10.67 -0.72 -21.54
C GLU A 205 -9.16 -0.49 -21.54
N LYS A 206 -8.65 0.45 -20.72
CA LYS A 206 -7.24 0.83 -20.67
C LYS A 206 -6.67 0.76 -19.26
N PRO A 207 -5.36 0.51 -19.12
CA PRO A 207 -4.70 0.57 -17.84
C PRO A 207 -4.64 2.01 -17.33
N LEU A 208 -4.49 2.19 -16.01
CA LEU A 208 -4.40 3.51 -15.36
C LEU A 208 -5.59 4.42 -15.67
N SER A 209 -6.82 3.90 -15.64
CA SER A 209 -8.06 4.58 -16.04
C SER A 209 -8.30 5.94 -15.35
N VAL A 210 -7.65 6.21 -14.22
CA VAL A 210 -7.71 7.49 -13.50
C VAL A 210 -6.69 8.53 -13.99
N MET A 211 -5.79 8.16 -14.90
CA MET A 211 -4.81 9.06 -15.51
C MET A 211 -5.27 9.59 -16.87
N SER A 212 -4.51 10.50 -17.45
CA SER A 212 -4.83 11.09 -18.75
C SER A 212 -4.88 10.03 -19.88
N PRO A 213 -5.67 10.28 -20.95
CA PRO A 213 -5.72 9.37 -22.10
C PRO A 213 -4.35 9.09 -22.72
N GLU A 214 -3.45 10.07 -22.72
CA GLU A 214 -2.08 9.93 -23.21
C GLU A 214 -1.28 8.95 -22.32
N SER A 215 -1.39 9.09 -21.01
CA SER A 215 -0.72 8.19 -20.04
C SER A 215 -1.29 6.78 -20.10
N GLN A 216 -2.60 6.62 -20.26
CA GLN A 216 -3.26 5.33 -20.47
C GLN A 216 -2.71 4.63 -21.72
N LYS A 217 -2.71 5.32 -22.88
CA LYS A 217 -2.21 4.81 -24.16
C LYS A 217 -0.73 4.42 -24.09
N MET A 218 0.08 5.25 -23.44
CA MET A 218 1.52 4.97 -23.30
C MET A 218 1.77 3.80 -22.36
N SER A 219 0.98 3.67 -21.30
CA SER A 219 1.07 2.54 -20.36
C SER A 219 0.75 1.21 -21.05
N GLU A 220 -0.31 1.15 -21.84
CA GLU A 220 -0.68 -0.02 -22.64
C GLU A 220 0.44 -0.39 -23.62
N LYS A 221 1.00 0.58 -24.33
CA LYS A 221 2.13 0.39 -25.24
C LYS A 221 3.33 -0.21 -24.50
N TYR A 222 3.70 0.36 -23.34
CA TYR A 222 4.85 -0.10 -22.58
C TYR A 222 4.65 -1.50 -21.99
N LEU A 223 3.44 -1.84 -21.51
CA LEU A 223 3.10 -3.17 -21.04
C LEU A 223 3.25 -4.20 -22.19
N LYS A 224 2.74 -3.88 -23.38
CA LYS A 224 2.86 -4.73 -24.57
C LYS A 224 4.32 -4.93 -24.97
N GLU A 225 5.15 -3.88 -24.97
CA GLU A 225 6.58 -3.96 -25.28
C GLU A 225 7.36 -4.83 -24.27
N LEU A 226 6.87 -4.92 -23.03
CA LEU A 226 7.42 -5.81 -22.00
C LEU A 226 6.92 -7.26 -22.12
N GLY A 227 5.97 -7.54 -23.01
CA GLY A 227 5.36 -8.86 -23.15
C GLY A 227 4.30 -9.17 -22.10
N VAL A 228 3.70 -8.15 -21.47
CA VAL A 228 2.55 -8.33 -20.57
C VAL A 228 1.29 -8.57 -21.40
N HIS A 229 0.55 -9.63 -21.08
CA HIS A 229 -0.75 -9.91 -21.66
C HIS A 229 -1.81 -9.07 -20.92
N PHE A 230 -2.18 -7.93 -21.49
CA PHE A 230 -3.23 -7.08 -20.97
C PHE A 230 -4.60 -7.55 -21.45
N MET A 231 -5.50 -7.84 -20.51
CA MET A 231 -6.88 -8.26 -20.77
C MET A 231 -7.81 -7.16 -20.27
N SER A 232 -8.36 -6.39 -21.21
CA SER A 232 -9.31 -5.30 -20.94
C SER A 232 -10.74 -5.83 -20.83
N ASP A 233 -11.60 -5.05 -20.15
CA ASP A 233 -13.04 -5.28 -20.02
C ASP A 233 -13.43 -6.66 -19.47
N GLU A 234 -12.54 -7.23 -18.66
CA GLU A 234 -12.72 -8.53 -18.04
C GLU A 234 -12.89 -8.42 -16.53
N PHE A 235 -13.89 -9.12 -16.00
CA PHE A 235 -14.14 -9.21 -14.57
C PHE A 235 -13.81 -10.61 -14.05
N VAL A 236 -12.95 -10.67 -13.06
CA VAL A 236 -12.66 -11.91 -12.32
C VAL A 236 -13.83 -12.17 -11.36
N THR A 237 -14.45 -13.34 -11.51
CA THR A 237 -15.59 -13.78 -10.70
C THR A 237 -15.18 -14.75 -9.60
N GLY A 238 -14.04 -15.45 -9.77
CA GLY A 238 -13.57 -16.42 -8.80
C GLY A 238 -12.17 -16.93 -9.06
N TYR A 239 -11.65 -17.65 -8.08
CA TYR A 239 -10.41 -18.41 -8.15
C TYR A 239 -10.56 -19.66 -7.27
N ASP A 240 -10.20 -20.82 -7.76
CA ASP A 240 -10.35 -22.09 -7.05
C ASP A 240 -9.05 -22.61 -6.40
N GLY A 241 -7.94 -21.99 -6.70
CA GLY A 241 -6.58 -22.37 -6.30
C GLY A 241 -5.69 -22.75 -7.50
N ASP A 242 -6.33 -23.11 -8.63
CA ASP A 242 -5.64 -23.53 -9.86
C ASP A 242 -6.00 -22.64 -11.05
N LYS A 243 -7.23 -22.13 -11.12
CA LYS A 243 -7.74 -21.36 -12.25
C LYS A 243 -8.47 -20.10 -11.82
N VAL A 244 -8.15 -18.99 -12.49
CA VAL A 244 -8.88 -17.72 -12.39
C VAL A 244 -10.05 -17.77 -13.37
N MET A 245 -11.26 -17.57 -12.86
CA MET A 245 -12.51 -17.57 -13.62
C MET A 245 -12.98 -16.14 -13.91
N MET A 246 -13.40 -15.87 -15.13
CA MET A 246 -13.88 -14.57 -15.58
C MET A 246 -15.36 -14.59 -15.95
N LYS A 247 -15.99 -13.41 -15.89
CA LYS A 247 -17.41 -13.25 -16.25
C LYS A 247 -17.70 -13.64 -17.69
N SER A 248 -16.74 -13.52 -18.59
CA SER A 248 -16.83 -13.95 -19.99
C SER A 248 -16.87 -15.47 -20.19
N GLY A 249 -16.66 -16.25 -19.13
CA GLY A 249 -16.51 -17.71 -19.18
C GLY A 249 -15.10 -18.20 -19.49
N LYS A 250 -14.13 -17.29 -19.71
CA LYS A 250 -12.73 -17.66 -19.86
C LYS A 250 -12.14 -18.08 -18.52
N GLU A 251 -11.24 -19.06 -18.58
CA GLU A 251 -10.45 -19.54 -17.45
C GLU A 251 -8.95 -19.36 -17.73
N ILE A 252 -8.19 -19.01 -16.73
CA ILE A 252 -6.74 -18.88 -16.82
C ILE A 252 -6.08 -19.72 -15.74
N PRO A 253 -5.31 -20.76 -16.10
CA PRO A 253 -4.55 -21.53 -15.12
C PRO A 253 -3.44 -20.67 -14.51
N SER A 254 -3.35 -20.66 -13.18
CA SER A 254 -2.31 -19.97 -12.44
C SER A 254 -2.34 -20.35 -10.97
N ASN A 255 -1.17 -20.56 -10.38
CA ASN A 255 -1.01 -20.67 -8.94
C ASN A 255 -0.52 -19.35 -8.32
N ASN A 256 -0.28 -18.31 -9.13
CA ASN A 256 0.26 -17.03 -8.70
C ASN A 256 -0.73 -15.89 -9.00
N VAL A 257 -1.74 -15.73 -8.14
CA VAL A 257 -2.79 -14.73 -8.33
C VAL A 257 -2.63 -13.59 -7.32
N ILE A 258 -2.46 -12.37 -7.83
CA ILE A 258 -2.25 -11.15 -7.03
C ILE A 258 -3.43 -10.21 -7.24
N TRP A 259 -4.10 -9.85 -6.14
CA TRP A 259 -5.31 -9.03 -6.17
C TRP A 259 -4.99 -7.55 -5.89
N ALA A 260 -5.05 -6.72 -6.91
CA ALA A 260 -4.80 -5.28 -6.88
C ALA A 260 -6.04 -4.46 -7.33
N ALA A 261 -7.24 -5.05 -7.33
CA ALA A 261 -8.46 -4.49 -7.91
C ALA A 261 -9.20 -3.47 -7.05
N GLY A 262 -8.64 -3.06 -5.92
CA GLY A 262 -9.23 -2.02 -5.09
C GLY A 262 -8.85 -2.09 -3.63
N VAL A 263 -9.31 -1.09 -2.88
CA VAL A 263 -9.03 -0.94 -1.46
C VAL A 263 -10.31 -0.63 -0.68
N THR A 264 -10.32 -1.01 0.60
CA THR A 264 -11.40 -0.70 1.55
C THR A 264 -10.80 -0.21 2.86
N GLY A 265 -11.52 0.63 3.60
CA GLY A 265 -11.02 1.18 4.87
C GLY A 265 -10.84 0.11 5.95
N ASN A 266 -9.81 0.27 6.78
CA ASN A 266 -9.60 -0.55 7.98
C ASN A 266 -10.44 0.02 9.14
N VAL A 267 -11.72 -0.34 9.18
CA VAL A 267 -12.66 0.09 10.22
C VAL A 267 -12.39 -0.63 11.53
N ILE A 268 -12.52 0.11 12.65
CA ILE A 268 -12.45 -0.41 14.01
C ILE A 268 -13.87 -0.44 14.59
N ALA A 269 -14.23 -1.50 15.30
CA ALA A 269 -15.53 -1.62 15.97
C ALA A 269 -15.72 -0.55 17.06
N GLY A 270 -16.99 -0.19 17.35
CA GLY A 270 -17.37 0.67 18.48
C GLY A 270 -17.87 2.07 18.12
N LEU A 271 -17.77 2.51 16.87
CA LEU A 271 -18.42 3.72 16.38
C LEU A 271 -19.71 3.36 15.63
N ASN A 272 -20.66 4.32 15.56
CA ASN A 272 -21.93 4.12 14.86
C ASN A 272 -21.69 3.77 13.37
N PRO A 273 -22.18 2.61 12.85
CA PRO A 273 -22.02 2.23 11.45
C PRO A 273 -22.68 3.20 10.46
N GLU A 274 -23.72 3.94 10.84
CA GLU A 274 -24.43 4.89 9.98
C GLU A 274 -23.58 6.06 9.49
N ILE A 275 -22.48 6.37 10.21
CA ILE A 275 -21.54 7.41 9.78
C ILE A 275 -20.52 6.92 8.76
N MET A 276 -20.62 5.67 8.31
CA MET A 276 -19.66 5.12 7.37
C MET A 276 -20.16 5.20 5.91
N VAL A 277 -19.26 5.59 5.03
CA VAL A 277 -19.46 5.60 3.59
C VAL A 277 -18.35 4.78 2.95
N ARG A 278 -18.69 3.71 2.22
CA ARG A 278 -17.72 2.81 1.56
C ARG A 278 -16.64 2.30 2.53
N ASN A 279 -17.06 1.85 3.72
CA ASN A 279 -16.16 1.43 4.81
C ASN A 279 -15.13 2.50 5.23
N ARG A 280 -15.50 3.75 5.22
CA ARG A 280 -14.69 4.89 5.69
C ARG A 280 -15.54 5.75 6.61
N TYR A 281 -14.94 6.31 7.66
CA TYR A 281 -15.63 7.23 8.58
C TYR A 281 -15.87 8.56 7.89
N LYS A 282 -17.13 9.00 7.86
CA LYS A 282 -17.51 10.34 7.39
C LYS A 282 -17.01 11.39 8.35
N THR A 283 -16.27 12.39 7.82
CA THR A 283 -15.67 13.47 8.61
C THR A 283 -16.07 14.83 8.08
N ASP A 284 -16.06 15.82 8.98
CA ASP A 284 -16.08 17.22 8.58
C ASP A 284 -14.72 17.65 7.97
N ARG A 285 -14.62 18.89 7.52
CA ARG A 285 -13.42 19.46 6.93
C ARG A 285 -12.29 19.74 7.92
N PHE A 286 -12.52 19.52 9.21
CA PHE A 286 -11.52 19.56 10.29
C PHE A 286 -11.05 18.15 10.67
N SER A 287 -11.47 17.13 9.92
CA SER A 287 -11.21 15.71 10.16
C SER A 287 -11.91 15.14 11.40
N LYS A 288 -12.88 15.82 12.01
CA LYS A 288 -13.71 15.25 13.08
C LYS A 288 -14.66 14.21 12.49
N VAL A 289 -14.77 13.06 13.12
CA VAL A 289 -15.75 12.04 12.79
C VAL A 289 -17.14 12.55 13.18
N LEU A 290 -18.09 12.48 12.23
CA LEU A 290 -19.45 13.01 12.48
C LEU A 290 -20.09 12.33 13.69
N GLY A 291 -20.74 13.13 14.54
CA GLY A 291 -21.35 12.65 15.79
C GLY A 291 -20.39 12.58 16.99
N TYR A 292 -19.09 12.81 16.81
CA TYR A 292 -18.11 12.75 17.91
C TYR A 292 -17.32 14.05 18.04
N LYS A 293 -17.14 14.52 19.30
CA LYS A 293 -16.47 15.80 19.58
C LYS A 293 -14.93 15.70 19.56
N ASN A 294 -14.39 14.55 19.94
CA ASN A 294 -12.97 14.32 20.20
C ASN A 294 -12.36 13.13 19.44
N ILE A 295 -13.10 12.58 18.46
CA ILE A 295 -12.63 11.51 17.57
C ILE A 295 -12.44 12.07 16.17
N PHE A 296 -11.28 11.79 15.60
CA PHE A 296 -10.85 12.25 14.26
C PHE A 296 -10.51 11.06 13.39
N ALA A 297 -10.69 11.18 12.08
CA ALA A 297 -10.18 10.19 11.10
C ALA A 297 -9.42 10.89 9.98
N ILE A 298 -8.24 10.37 9.63
CA ILE A 298 -7.35 10.91 8.60
C ILE A 298 -6.75 9.84 7.71
N GLY A 299 -6.44 10.20 6.47
CA GLY A 299 -5.93 9.28 5.45
C GLY A 299 -7.03 8.42 4.84
N ASP A 300 -6.67 7.25 4.35
CA ASP A 300 -7.56 6.40 3.54
C ASP A 300 -8.82 5.93 4.29
N ILE A 301 -8.82 5.96 5.62
CA ILE A 301 -9.99 5.62 6.45
C ILE A 301 -11.00 6.76 6.57
N SER A 302 -10.62 8.00 6.23
CA SER A 302 -11.49 9.17 6.29
C SER A 302 -12.27 9.34 4.98
N TYR A 303 -13.57 9.58 5.07
CA TYR A 303 -14.41 10.03 3.96
C TYR A 303 -14.78 11.48 4.19
N MET A 304 -14.06 12.39 3.54
CA MET A 304 -14.24 13.83 3.66
C MET A 304 -14.75 14.40 2.34
N GLU A 305 -15.96 14.91 2.36
CA GLU A 305 -16.55 15.65 1.23
C GLU A 305 -16.10 17.11 1.30
N THR A 306 -15.72 17.66 0.15
CA THR A 306 -15.33 19.07 0.02
C THR A 306 -15.87 19.63 -1.28
N PRO A 307 -15.87 20.96 -1.50
CA PRO A 307 -16.36 21.56 -2.75
C PRO A 307 -15.69 21.01 -4.01
N LYS A 308 -14.39 20.71 -3.96
CA LYS A 308 -13.65 20.11 -5.08
C LYS A 308 -13.84 18.60 -5.19
N TYR A 309 -14.20 17.93 -4.11
CA TYR A 309 -14.33 16.46 -4.02
C TYR A 309 -15.64 16.07 -3.33
N PRO A 310 -16.80 16.27 -4.01
CA PRO A 310 -18.12 16.00 -3.39
C PRO A 310 -18.38 14.51 -3.15
N GLN A 311 -17.59 13.60 -3.76
CA GLN A 311 -17.64 12.16 -3.52
C GLN A 311 -16.53 11.66 -2.58
N GLY A 312 -15.95 12.58 -1.79
CA GLY A 312 -14.83 12.32 -0.89
C GLY A 312 -13.46 12.30 -1.58
N HIS A 313 -12.44 12.60 -0.79
CA HIS A 313 -11.06 12.59 -1.27
C HIS A 313 -10.60 11.21 -1.71
N PRO A 314 -9.69 11.12 -2.73
CA PRO A 314 -9.10 9.84 -3.12
C PRO A 314 -8.20 9.26 -2.01
N GLN A 315 -8.10 7.92 -1.99
CA GLN A 315 -7.26 7.19 -1.04
C GLN A 315 -5.81 7.13 -1.55
N VAL A 316 -5.10 8.25 -1.42
CA VAL A 316 -3.72 8.42 -1.89
C VAL A 316 -2.81 9.01 -0.81
N ALA A 317 -1.52 8.70 -0.87
CA ALA A 317 -0.53 9.12 0.13
C ALA A 317 -0.49 10.65 0.33
N ASN A 318 -0.67 11.45 -0.73
CA ASN A 318 -0.68 12.91 -0.64
C ASN A 318 -1.85 13.44 0.20
N VAL A 319 -3.05 12.88 0.06
CA VAL A 319 -4.21 13.22 0.91
C VAL A 319 -3.87 12.88 2.35
N ALA A 320 -3.41 11.65 2.61
CA ALA A 320 -3.07 11.19 3.95
C ALA A 320 -2.03 12.08 4.65
N ILE A 321 -0.95 12.41 3.97
CA ILE A 321 0.13 13.27 4.48
C ILE A 321 -0.40 14.68 4.80
N ASN A 322 -1.21 15.26 3.91
CA ASN A 322 -1.67 16.64 4.06
C ASN A 322 -2.81 16.75 5.08
N GLN A 323 -3.70 15.77 5.19
CA GLN A 323 -4.67 15.70 6.29
C GLN A 323 -3.95 15.61 7.66
N GLY A 324 -2.92 14.76 7.77
CA GLY A 324 -2.11 14.68 8.99
C GLY A 324 -1.43 16.01 9.36
N LYS A 325 -0.93 16.75 8.37
CA LYS A 325 -0.34 18.10 8.57
C LYS A 325 -1.39 19.14 8.98
N ASN A 326 -2.56 19.13 8.32
CA ASN A 326 -3.64 20.07 8.62
C ASN A 326 -4.17 19.85 10.04
N LEU A 327 -4.50 18.59 10.39
CA LEU A 327 -4.98 18.25 11.72
C LEU A 327 -3.95 18.62 12.80
N ALA A 328 -2.64 18.38 12.56
CA ALA A 328 -1.61 18.79 13.50
C ALA A 328 -1.61 20.31 13.75
N LYS A 329 -1.73 21.11 12.69
CA LYS A 329 -1.81 22.59 12.81
C LYS A 329 -3.02 23.00 13.65
N ASN A 330 -4.18 22.38 13.41
CA ASN A 330 -5.42 22.65 14.12
C ASN A 330 -5.29 22.28 15.61
N LEU A 331 -4.79 21.09 15.94
CA LEU A 331 -4.59 20.63 17.31
C LEU A 331 -3.60 21.47 18.13
N LEU A 332 -2.77 22.27 17.49
CA LEU A 332 -1.84 23.21 18.13
C LEU A 332 -2.44 24.61 18.37
N LYS A 333 -3.62 24.90 17.82
CA LYS A 333 -4.33 26.15 18.06
C LYS A 333 -4.95 26.19 19.45
N LYS A 334 -5.07 27.39 20.03
CA LYS A 334 -5.68 27.60 21.35
C LYS A 334 -7.21 27.41 21.33
N SER A 335 -7.86 27.75 20.22
CA SER A 335 -9.30 27.65 20.04
C SER A 335 -9.62 26.92 18.73
N GLU A 336 -10.70 26.12 18.73
CA GLU A 336 -11.23 25.50 17.53
C GLU A 336 -11.78 26.52 16.53
N LYS A 337 -12.13 27.75 16.99
CA LYS A 337 -12.53 28.85 16.10
C LYS A 337 -11.42 29.26 15.12
N ASP A 338 -10.16 29.00 15.46
CA ASP A 338 -9.01 29.31 14.63
C ASP A 338 -8.63 28.16 13.69
N TRP A 339 -9.36 27.06 13.72
CA TRP A 339 -9.06 25.89 12.90
C TRP A 339 -9.26 26.19 11.42
N VAL A 340 -8.42 25.58 10.59
CA VAL A 340 -8.43 25.72 9.14
C VAL A 340 -8.99 24.46 8.52
N GLU A 341 -9.99 24.63 7.70
CA GLU A 341 -10.57 23.55 6.90
C GLU A 341 -9.55 22.94 5.96
N TYR A 342 -9.69 21.64 5.71
CA TYR A 342 -8.86 20.94 4.75
C TYR A 342 -9.53 20.92 3.38
N GLU A 343 -8.76 21.22 2.36
CA GLU A 343 -9.09 21.00 0.94
C GLU A 343 -7.89 20.34 0.27
N TYR A 344 -8.14 19.30 -0.49
CA TYR A 344 -7.08 18.61 -1.21
C TYR A 344 -6.73 19.33 -2.51
N GLU A 345 -5.45 19.55 -2.70
CA GLU A 345 -4.90 19.99 -3.98
C GLU A 345 -4.19 18.82 -4.63
N ASP A 346 -4.70 18.40 -5.79
CA ASP A 346 -4.08 17.34 -6.56
C ASP A 346 -2.71 17.82 -7.08
N ARG A 347 -1.70 17.03 -6.81
CA ARG A 347 -0.31 17.26 -7.24
C ARG A 347 0.09 16.41 -8.42
N GLY A 348 -0.85 15.67 -8.97
CA GLY A 348 -0.65 14.76 -10.07
C GLY A 348 -0.42 13.32 -9.65
N SER A 349 -0.38 12.45 -10.64
CA SER A 349 -0.22 11.02 -10.53
C SER A 349 0.94 10.54 -11.39
N MET A 350 1.56 9.44 -11.02
CA MET A 350 2.63 8.82 -11.78
C MET A 350 2.68 7.32 -11.55
N ALA A 351 3.12 6.57 -12.55
CA ALA A 351 3.35 5.13 -12.45
C ALA A 351 4.54 4.72 -13.31
N THR A 352 5.32 3.74 -12.83
CA THR A 352 6.38 3.12 -13.63
C THR A 352 5.86 1.88 -14.35
N ILE A 353 6.37 1.65 -15.55
CA ILE A 353 6.09 0.46 -16.35
C ILE A 353 7.43 -0.19 -16.68
N GLY A 354 7.94 -0.99 -15.75
CA GLY A 354 9.29 -1.52 -15.81
C GLY A 354 10.38 -0.47 -15.60
N LYS A 355 11.61 -0.79 -16.00
CA LYS A 355 12.76 0.11 -15.98
C LYS A 355 12.71 1.09 -17.15
N HIS A 356 13.17 2.29 -16.92
CA HIS A 356 13.31 3.36 -17.93
C HIS A 356 12.01 3.92 -18.51
N LYS A 357 10.85 3.45 -18.08
CA LYS A 357 9.56 3.92 -18.57
C LYS A 357 8.63 4.26 -17.43
N ALA A 358 8.07 5.46 -17.48
CA ALA A 358 7.04 5.92 -16.58
C ALA A 358 6.08 6.84 -17.31
N VAL A 359 4.92 7.05 -16.72
CA VAL A 359 3.96 8.07 -17.12
C VAL A 359 3.75 9.00 -15.95
N VAL A 360 3.67 10.30 -16.22
CA VAL A 360 3.54 11.36 -15.23
C VAL A 360 2.51 12.36 -15.69
N ASP A 361 1.45 12.52 -14.91
CA ASP A 361 0.41 13.55 -15.07
C ASP A 361 0.52 14.53 -13.90
N LEU A 362 1.12 15.68 -14.13
CA LEU A 362 1.10 16.82 -13.22
C LEU A 362 -0.02 17.78 -13.60
N PRO A 363 -0.49 18.67 -12.71
CA PRO A 363 -1.58 19.58 -13.00
C PRO A 363 -1.41 20.44 -14.27
N LYS A 364 -0.15 20.76 -14.63
CA LYS A 364 0.17 21.62 -15.78
C LYS A 364 0.98 20.92 -16.88
N PHE A 365 1.60 19.77 -16.59
CA PHE A 365 2.52 19.09 -17.51
C PHE A 365 2.26 17.60 -17.51
N ARG A 366 2.35 16.98 -18.66
CA ARG A 366 2.27 15.55 -18.86
C ARG A 366 3.48 15.11 -19.67
N PHE A 367 4.14 14.05 -19.24
CA PHE A 367 5.30 13.52 -19.95
C PHE A 367 5.49 12.04 -19.63
N GLN A 368 6.18 11.33 -20.50
CA GLN A 368 6.34 9.88 -20.42
C GLN A 368 7.78 9.46 -20.79
N GLY A 369 8.08 8.18 -20.64
CA GLY A 369 9.35 7.56 -21.02
C GLY A 369 10.43 7.68 -19.98
N THR A 370 11.68 7.74 -20.43
CA THR A 370 12.87 7.67 -19.55
C THR A 370 12.99 8.91 -18.66
N PHE A 371 12.68 10.10 -19.16
CA PHE A 371 12.69 11.32 -18.34
C PHE A 371 11.66 11.26 -17.21
N ALA A 372 10.44 10.77 -17.51
CA ALA A 372 9.41 10.53 -16.51
C ALA A 372 9.87 9.54 -15.44
N TRP A 373 10.62 8.51 -15.83
CA TRP A 373 11.16 7.53 -14.90
C TRP A 373 12.22 8.13 -13.95
N TYR A 374 13.15 8.98 -14.44
CA TYR A 374 14.09 9.70 -13.57
C TYR A 374 13.39 10.65 -12.62
N PHE A 375 12.36 11.34 -13.10
CA PHE A 375 11.54 12.23 -12.27
C PHE A 375 10.81 11.45 -11.16
N TRP A 376 10.20 10.32 -11.52
CA TRP A 376 9.57 9.39 -10.57
C TRP A 376 10.57 8.91 -9.51
N MET A 377 11.75 8.46 -9.91
CA MET A 377 12.81 8.02 -9.01
C MET A 377 13.20 9.12 -8.02
N PHE A 378 13.45 10.33 -8.51
CA PHE A 378 13.84 11.44 -7.67
C PHE A 378 12.79 11.76 -6.61
N LEU A 379 11.51 11.87 -7.01
CA LEU A 379 10.43 12.16 -6.07
C LEU A 379 10.26 11.06 -5.01
N HIS A 380 10.28 9.79 -5.42
CA HIS A 380 10.15 8.69 -4.48
C HIS A 380 11.33 8.62 -3.51
N LEU A 381 12.55 8.87 -4.00
CA LEU A 381 13.73 8.95 -3.15
C LEU A 381 13.62 10.07 -2.11
N MET A 382 13.10 11.25 -2.50
CA MET A 382 12.88 12.35 -1.57
C MET A 382 11.86 12.02 -0.47
N LEU A 383 10.85 11.22 -0.75
CA LEU A 383 9.80 10.84 0.19
C LEU A 383 10.24 9.78 1.22
N ILE A 384 11.33 9.06 0.99
CA ILE A 384 11.87 8.06 1.91
C ILE A 384 12.41 8.75 3.18
N LEU A 385 12.13 8.18 4.34
CA LEU A 385 12.33 8.84 5.63
C LEU A 385 13.80 8.97 6.08
N SER A 386 14.65 8.02 5.72
CA SER A 386 16.03 7.93 6.24
C SER A 386 17.05 8.21 5.15
N VAL A 387 18.09 8.99 5.44
CA VAL A 387 19.23 9.20 4.53
C VAL A 387 19.89 7.87 4.16
N ARG A 388 20.11 6.99 5.16
CA ARG A 388 20.66 5.65 4.92
C ARG A 388 19.84 4.87 3.89
N ASN A 389 18.53 4.86 4.04
CA ASN A 389 17.64 4.10 3.15
C ASN A 389 17.54 4.75 1.76
N LYS A 390 17.60 6.10 1.69
CA LYS A 390 17.72 6.80 0.40
C LYS A 390 18.95 6.37 -0.35
N LEU A 391 20.10 6.35 0.31
CA LEU A 391 21.36 5.91 -0.28
C LEU A 391 21.30 4.43 -0.69
N ALA A 392 20.80 3.55 0.18
CA ALA A 392 20.67 2.13 -0.12
C ALA A 392 19.79 1.88 -1.36
N ILE A 393 18.63 2.55 -1.43
CA ILE A 393 17.73 2.43 -2.60
C ILE A 393 18.36 3.04 -3.84
N PHE A 394 19.00 4.20 -3.72
CA PHE A 394 19.70 4.83 -4.85
C PHE A 394 20.78 3.91 -5.42
N PHE A 395 21.63 3.32 -4.58
CA PHE A 395 22.68 2.40 -5.03
C PHE A 395 22.08 1.10 -5.58
N ASN A 396 20.99 0.55 -5.01
CA ASN A 396 20.31 -0.60 -5.55
C ASN A 396 19.72 -0.32 -6.95
N TRP A 397 19.14 0.86 -7.14
CA TRP A 397 18.64 1.26 -8.46
C TRP A 397 19.76 1.47 -9.46
N MET A 398 20.85 2.12 -9.06
CA MET A 398 22.05 2.30 -9.91
C MET A 398 22.66 0.96 -10.30
N TRP A 399 22.84 0.04 -9.35
CA TRP A 399 23.36 -1.30 -9.62
C TRP A 399 22.44 -2.08 -10.58
N SER A 400 21.15 -2.09 -10.31
CA SER A 400 20.15 -2.74 -11.16
C SER A 400 20.07 -2.11 -12.56
N TYR A 401 20.39 -0.83 -12.69
CA TYR A 401 20.45 -0.14 -13.98
C TYR A 401 21.53 -0.69 -14.88
N PHE A 402 22.73 -0.88 -14.35
CA PHE A 402 23.90 -1.33 -15.13
C PHE A 402 23.95 -2.85 -15.29
N ASN A 403 23.67 -3.61 -14.23
CA ASN A 403 23.90 -5.06 -14.21
C ASN A 403 22.66 -5.90 -14.56
N LYS A 404 21.47 -5.30 -14.65
CA LYS A 404 20.20 -5.99 -14.88
C LYS A 404 19.97 -7.19 -13.94
N ASP A 405 20.58 -7.16 -12.77
CA ASP A 405 20.50 -8.21 -11.78
C ASP A 405 20.21 -7.63 -10.38
N SER A 406 19.52 -8.41 -9.55
CA SER A 406 19.34 -8.14 -8.13
C SER A 406 19.56 -9.43 -7.36
N SER A 407 20.44 -9.42 -6.37
CA SER A 407 20.72 -10.59 -5.51
C SER A 407 19.64 -10.83 -4.43
N LEU A 408 18.48 -10.19 -4.53
CA LEU A 408 17.49 -10.11 -3.45
C LEU A 408 16.37 -11.15 -3.57
N ARG A 409 16.62 -12.26 -4.23
CA ARG A 409 15.67 -13.38 -4.45
C ARG A 409 15.73 -14.44 -3.34
N LEU A 410 15.87 -14.00 -2.12
CA LEU A 410 15.87 -14.89 -0.96
C LEU A 410 14.44 -15.35 -0.65
N ILE A 411 14.26 -16.66 -0.51
CA ILE A 411 13.03 -17.25 0.00
C ILE A 411 13.14 -17.28 1.53
N ILE A 412 12.44 -16.38 2.19
CA ILE A 412 12.43 -16.28 3.66
C ILE A 412 11.10 -16.81 4.17
N ILE A 413 11.07 -18.07 4.57
CA ILE A 413 9.86 -18.70 5.13
C ILE A 413 9.92 -18.55 6.64
N PRO A 414 8.89 -17.96 7.31
CA PRO A 414 8.81 -17.94 8.75
C PRO A 414 8.77 -19.38 9.30
N ASN A 415 9.65 -19.69 10.22
CA ASN A 415 9.62 -20.98 10.89
C ASN A 415 8.32 -21.12 11.69
N LYS A 416 7.44 -22.05 11.31
CA LYS A 416 6.27 -22.41 12.10
C LYS A 416 6.75 -23.15 13.35
N LYS A 417 7.29 -22.44 14.34
CA LYS A 417 7.29 -22.99 15.70
C LYS A 417 5.82 -23.08 16.12
N ASN A 418 5.34 -24.30 16.34
CA ASN A 418 4.10 -24.52 17.05
C ASN A 418 4.17 -23.68 18.34
N ARG A 419 3.50 -22.55 18.38
CA ARG A 419 3.12 -21.95 19.64
C ARG A 419 2.02 -22.88 20.16
N THR A 420 2.41 -23.93 20.86
CA THR A 420 1.57 -24.51 21.90
C THR A 420 1.09 -23.33 22.75
N GLU A 421 -0.20 -23.21 22.83
CA GLU A 421 -0.98 -22.28 23.63
C GLU A 421 -0.30 -21.96 24.97
N GLN A 422 -0.04 -20.69 25.21
CA GLN A 422 0.04 -20.10 26.54
C GLN A 422 -0.94 -18.96 26.61
#